data_1b52734302c1c6465e8cf3e6380778b6
#
_entry.id   1b52734302c1c6465e8cf3e6380778b6
#
_cell.length_a   1.000
_cell.length_b   1.000
_cell.length_c   1.000
_cell.angle_alpha   90.00
_cell.angle_beta   90.00
_cell.angle_gamma   90.00
#
_symmetry.space_group_name_H-M   'P 1'
#
loop_
_entity.id
_entity.type
_entity.pdbx_description
1 polymer ?
#
loop_
_entity_poly.entity_id
_entity_poly.type
_entity_poly.pdbx_seq_one_letter_code
_entity_poly.pdbx_strand_id
1 'polypeptide(L)'
;MEAELTIVIPAKNEAEMLPRLLKSLCLQDYEGMDATRVIVADAGSTDGTVELALSFRDQLAIEVIPGGLPSVGRNAGAKLATTKYVLFLDADVELPEPTLLRRALWRMRRRNLHLATTNIACREGSFFDDALYAGNNLMQYIGSFLKPFATGMFMLFDRRAFWALGGFNERALFAEDYLLSKGVARTRFRIVRGKVLTTNRRFQKLGHGRMVWMFFKTMMHSWDDGYFLRDQGYWGEAEV
;
A
#
# COMPACT_ATOMS: atom_id res chain seq x y z
N MET A 1 -5.61 10.55 -23.50
CA MET A 1 -6.67 10.54 -22.45
C MET A 1 -6.11 11.17 -21.19
N GLU A 2 -6.90 11.91 -20.42
CA GLU A 2 -6.44 12.38 -19.12
C GLU A 2 -6.27 11.19 -18.18
N ALA A 3 -5.17 11.21 -17.39
CA ALA A 3 -4.92 10.18 -16.39
C ALA A 3 -6.02 10.20 -15.32
N GLU A 4 -6.59 9.05 -15.00
CA GLU A 4 -7.56 8.94 -13.91
C GLU A 4 -6.94 8.43 -12.60
N LEU A 5 -5.64 8.11 -12.62
CA LEU A 5 -4.89 7.48 -11.53
C LEU A 5 -3.65 8.30 -11.18
N THR A 6 -3.40 8.44 -9.89
CA THR A 6 -2.11 8.84 -9.30
C THR A 6 -1.63 7.69 -8.40
N ILE A 7 -0.36 7.34 -8.47
CA ILE A 7 0.27 6.32 -7.62
C ILE A 7 1.14 7.03 -6.58
N VAL A 8 1.04 6.62 -5.33
CA VAL A 8 1.83 7.17 -4.20
C VAL A 8 2.58 6.04 -3.52
N ILE A 9 3.89 6.19 -3.40
CA ILE A 9 4.81 5.20 -2.86
C ILE A 9 5.61 5.84 -1.72
N PRO A 10 5.31 5.56 -0.44
CA PRO A 10 6.20 5.94 0.64
C PRO A 10 7.48 5.09 0.57
N ALA A 11 8.64 5.72 0.71
CA ALA A 11 9.93 5.03 0.64
C ALA A 11 10.89 5.53 1.72
N LYS A 12 11.69 4.62 2.28
CA LYS A 12 12.85 4.90 3.13
C LYS A 12 13.86 3.78 2.99
N ASN A 13 15.02 4.08 2.40
CA ASN A 13 16.10 3.12 2.17
C ASN A 13 15.62 1.86 1.42
N GLU A 14 15.04 2.06 0.24
CA GLU A 14 14.45 1.03 -0.60
C GLU A 14 15.14 0.92 -1.98
N ALA A 15 16.42 1.33 -2.09
CA ALA A 15 17.18 1.27 -3.33
C ALA A 15 17.25 -0.14 -3.94
N GLU A 16 17.20 -1.19 -3.12
CA GLU A 16 17.19 -2.58 -3.58
C GLU A 16 15.82 -3.00 -4.15
N MET A 17 14.71 -2.56 -3.51
CA MET A 17 13.39 -3.09 -3.79
C MET A 17 12.56 -2.21 -4.73
N LEU A 18 12.66 -0.89 -4.59
CA LEU A 18 11.92 0.07 -5.40
C LEU A 18 12.04 -0.15 -6.92
N PRO A 19 13.22 -0.53 -7.49
CA PRO A 19 13.32 -0.82 -8.92
C PRO A 19 12.41 -1.95 -9.41
N ARG A 20 12.12 -2.93 -8.56
CA ARG A 20 11.23 -4.05 -8.92
C ARG A 20 9.81 -3.56 -9.07
N LEU A 21 9.35 -2.73 -8.12
CA LEU A 21 8.05 -2.08 -8.21
C LEU A 21 7.96 -1.21 -9.48
N LEU A 22 8.91 -0.30 -9.71
CA LEU A 22 8.89 0.62 -10.84
C LEU A 22 8.92 -0.11 -12.17
N LYS A 23 9.76 -1.15 -12.33
CA LYS A 23 9.73 -2.02 -13.52
C LYS A 23 8.38 -2.70 -13.72
N SER A 24 7.76 -3.19 -12.64
CA SER A 24 6.44 -3.82 -12.73
C SER A 24 5.33 -2.84 -13.10
N LEU A 25 5.47 -1.57 -12.72
CA LEU A 25 4.57 -0.49 -13.16
C LEU A 25 4.74 -0.18 -14.65
N CYS A 26 5.96 -0.14 -15.18
CA CYS A 26 6.22 0.02 -16.62
C CYS A 26 5.57 -1.09 -17.46
N LEU A 27 5.37 -2.28 -16.89
CA LEU A 27 4.78 -3.44 -17.56
C LEU A 27 3.25 -3.50 -17.45
N GLN A 28 2.61 -2.54 -16.75
CA GLN A 28 1.15 -2.57 -16.61
C GLN A 28 0.45 -2.20 -17.93
N ASP A 29 -0.46 -3.07 -18.35
CA ASP A 29 -1.38 -2.88 -19.46
C ASP A 29 -2.56 -1.99 -19.03
N TYR A 30 -2.29 -0.71 -18.88
CA TYR A 30 -3.26 0.33 -18.56
C TYR A 30 -3.03 1.53 -19.49
N GLU A 31 -3.98 1.85 -20.33
CA GLU A 31 -3.86 2.88 -21.39
C GLU A 31 -3.45 4.28 -20.88
N GLY A 32 -3.72 4.59 -19.61
CA GLY A 32 -3.35 5.85 -18.97
C GLY A 32 -2.00 5.80 -18.24
N MET A 33 -1.18 4.74 -18.38
CA MET A 33 0.04 4.57 -17.59
C MET A 33 1.06 5.68 -17.86
N ASP A 34 1.26 6.07 -19.10
CA ASP A 34 2.21 7.11 -19.51
C ASP A 34 1.89 8.48 -18.90
N ALA A 35 0.59 8.75 -18.65
CA ALA A 35 0.14 10.00 -18.02
C ALA A 35 -0.08 9.85 -16.50
N THR A 36 0.11 8.65 -15.95
CA THR A 36 -0.08 8.38 -14.53
C THR A 36 1.10 8.93 -13.71
N ARG A 37 0.84 9.94 -12.87
CA ARG A 37 1.85 10.45 -11.96
C ARG A 37 2.20 9.38 -10.92
N VAL A 38 3.49 9.12 -10.74
CA VAL A 38 4.05 8.23 -9.71
C VAL A 38 4.81 9.11 -8.71
N ILE A 39 4.25 9.28 -7.53
CA ILE A 39 4.80 10.15 -6.48
C ILE A 39 5.50 9.26 -5.46
N VAL A 40 6.83 9.36 -5.39
CA VAL A 40 7.64 8.71 -4.35
C VAL A 40 7.83 9.69 -3.20
N ALA A 41 7.24 9.38 -2.05
CA ALA A 41 7.37 10.18 -0.82
C ALA A 41 8.53 9.63 0.01
N ASP A 42 9.70 10.26 -0.16
CA ASP A 42 10.96 9.81 0.44
C ASP A 42 11.13 10.32 1.87
N ALA A 43 11.35 9.41 2.81
CA ALA A 43 11.53 9.72 4.24
C ALA A 43 13.00 9.97 4.63
N GLY A 44 13.78 10.62 3.75
CA GLY A 44 15.19 10.93 3.99
C GLY A 44 16.10 9.71 3.78
N SER A 45 15.95 9.02 2.66
CA SER A 45 16.79 7.89 2.29
C SER A 45 18.25 8.31 2.08
N THR A 46 19.19 7.43 2.43
CA THR A 46 20.64 7.63 2.33
C THR A 46 21.34 6.58 1.47
N ASP A 47 20.58 5.65 0.88
CA ASP A 47 21.07 4.49 0.14
C ASP A 47 21.00 4.62 -1.39
N GLY A 48 20.64 5.80 -1.91
CA GLY A 48 20.45 6.04 -3.34
C GLY A 48 19.01 5.79 -3.83
N THR A 49 18.05 5.61 -2.94
CA THR A 49 16.62 5.41 -3.29
C THR A 49 16.08 6.53 -4.19
N VAL A 50 16.42 7.79 -3.90
CA VAL A 50 15.94 8.97 -4.66
C VAL A 50 16.50 8.97 -6.07
N GLU A 51 17.81 8.81 -6.22
CA GLU A 51 18.51 8.78 -7.52
C GLU A 51 17.96 7.67 -8.39
N LEU A 52 17.71 6.52 -7.76
CA LEU A 52 17.17 5.35 -8.42
C LEU A 52 15.72 5.56 -8.88
N ALA A 53 14.88 6.16 -8.05
CA ALA A 53 13.51 6.54 -8.46
C ALA A 53 13.55 7.45 -9.68
N LEU A 54 14.40 8.49 -9.65
CA LEU A 54 14.53 9.47 -10.71
C LEU A 54 15.08 8.90 -12.02
N SER A 55 15.83 7.78 -11.97
CA SER A 55 16.34 7.08 -13.17
C SER A 55 15.23 6.47 -14.04
N PHE A 56 14.00 6.34 -13.52
CA PHE A 56 12.84 5.87 -14.29
C PHE A 56 12.02 6.97 -14.97
N ARG A 57 12.45 8.24 -14.93
CA ARG A 57 11.69 9.38 -15.49
C ARG A 57 11.40 9.27 -16.99
N ASP A 58 12.23 8.59 -17.73
CA ASP A 58 11.99 8.36 -19.17
C ASP A 58 10.88 7.34 -19.46
N GLN A 59 10.48 6.56 -18.44
CA GLN A 59 9.50 5.48 -18.56
C GLN A 59 8.21 5.75 -17.77
N LEU A 60 8.30 6.53 -16.70
CA LEU A 60 7.20 6.84 -15.79
C LEU A 60 7.21 8.34 -15.44
N ALA A 61 6.04 8.94 -15.30
CA ALA A 61 5.92 10.32 -14.82
C ALA A 61 6.20 10.40 -13.30
N ILE A 62 7.48 10.20 -12.93
CA ILE A 62 7.94 10.13 -11.53
C ILE A 62 8.24 11.52 -10.98
N GLU A 63 7.74 11.74 -9.76
CA GLU A 63 8.06 12.87 -8.89
C GLU A 63 8.48 12.36 -7.52
N VAL A 64 9.56 12.92 -6.95
CA VAL A 64 9.99 12.62 -5.57
C VAL A 64 9.65 13.82 -4.69
N ILE A 65 9.02 13.57 -3.56
CA ILE A 65 8.63 14.57 -2.57
C ILE A 65 9.14 14.19 -1.18
N PRO A 66 9.28 15.15 -0.26
CA PRO A 66 9.54 14.83 1.15
C PRO A 66 8.42 13.95 1.72
N GLY A 67 8.82 12.89 2.42
CA GLY A 67 7.95 11.92 3.10
C GLY A 67 8.07 12.01 4.62
N GLY A 68 8.02 10.85 5.25
CA GLY A 68 8.07 10.64 6.70
C GLY A 68 7.58 9.24 7.02
N LEU A 69 6.92 9.05 8.16
CA LEU A 69 6.19 7.81 8.40
C LEU A 69 5.27 7.48 7.21
N PRO A 70 4.97 6.21 6.94
CA PRO A 70 4.17 5.83 5.77
C PRO A 70 2.85 6.58 5.64
N SER A 71 2.15 6.83 6.76
CA SER A 71 0.92 7.64 6.79
C SER A 71 1.15 9.08 6.31
N VAL A 72 2.25 9.70 6.74
CA VAL A 72 2.64 11.08 6.36
C VAL A 72 2.97 11.15 4.87
N GLY A 73 3.84 10.24 4.40
CA GLY A 73 4.23 10.17 2.99
C GLY A 73 3.05 9.91 2.05
N ARG A 74 2.17 8.97 2.42
CA ARG A 74 0.96 8.67 1.63
C ARG A 74 0.01 9.85 1.57
N ASN A 75 -0.24 10.55 2.70
CA ASN A 75 -1.07 11.75 2.71
C ASN A 75 -0.45 12.90 1.90
N ALA A 76 0.86 13.11 2.01
CA ALA A 76 1.58 14.14 1.24
C ALA A 76 1.41 13.91 -0.27
N GLY A 77 1.62 12.67 -0.75
CA GLY A 77 1.40 12.31 -2.14
C GLY A 77 -0.07 12.45 -2.57
N ALA A 78 -1.01 12.02 -1.72
CA ALA A 78 -2.44 12.13 -2.01
C ALA A 78 -2.94 13.59 -2.09
N LYS A 79 -2.32 14.53 -1.36
CA LYS A 79 -2.62 15.98 -1.47
C LYS A 79 -2.28 16.53 -2.85
N LEU A 80 -1.24 15.99 -3.50
CA LEU A 80 -0.81 16.40 -4.84
C LEU A 80 -1.61 15.71 -5.96
N ALA A 81 -2.37 14.67 -5.64
CA ALA A 81 -3.19 13.96 -6.61
C ALA A 81 -4.39 14.81 -7.04
N THR A 82 -4.54 15.00 -8.36
CA THR A 82 -5.69 15.68 -8.98
C THR A 82 -6.66 14.70 -9.63
N THR A 83 -6.22 13.48 -9.84
CA THR A 83 -6.95 12.40 -10.51
C THR A 83 -8.11 11.87 -9.66
N LYS A 84 -9.00 11.11 -10.29
CA LYS A 84 -10.16 10.51 -9.62
C LYS A 84 -9.74 9.44 -8.60
N TYR A 85 -8.72 8.66 -8.93
CA TYR A 85 -8.25 7.57 -8.10
C TYR A 85 -6.83 7.81 -7.63
N VAL A 86 -6.54 7.34 -6.41
CA VAL A 86 -5.19 7.30 -5.83
C VAL A 86 -4.89 5.86 -5.43
N LEU A 87 -3.77 5.34 -5.90
CA LEU A 87 -3.26 4.03 -5.52
C LEU A 87 -2.07 4.21 -4.58
N PHE A 88 -2.15 3.64 -3.40
CA PHE A 88 -1.03 3.52 -2.48
C PHE A 88 -0.38 2.16 -2.64
N LEU A 89 0.94 2.15 -2.80
CA LEU A 89 1.78 0.95 -2.89
C LEU A 89 2.97 1.09 -1.95
N ASP A 90 3.31 0.03 -1.23
CA ASP A 90 4.59 -0.01 -0.51
C ASP A 90 5.75 -0.15 -1.50
N ALA A 91 6.93 0.38 -1.16
CA ALA A 91 8.09 0.42 -2.05
C ALA A 91 8.70 -0.98 -2.34
N ASP A 92 8.41 -1.97 -1.49
CA ASP A 92 8.93 -3.33 -1.56
C ASP A 92 7.96 -4.34 -2.21
N VAL A 93 6.92 -3.85 -2.90
CA VAL A 93 5.99 -4.72 -3.64
C VAL A 93 6.32 -4.78 -5.13
N GLU A 94 5.76 -5.79 -5.80
CA GLU A 94 5.82 -5.98 -7.24
C GLU A 94 4.43 -6.38 -7.74
N LEU A 95 4.03 -5.87 -8.90
CA LEU A 95 2.80 -6.21 -9.59
C LEU A 95 3.08 -7.22 -10.72
N PRO A 96 3.04 -8.54 -10.45
CA PRO A 96 3.48 -9.55 -11.43
C PRO A 96 2.52 -9.69 -12.62
N GLU A 97 1.27 -9.23 -12.47
CA GLU A 97 0.25 -9.35 -13.50
C GLU A 97 0.08 -8.01 -14.24
N PRO A 98 0.43 -7.92 -15.55
CA PRO A 98 0.32 -6.67 -16.31
C PRO A 98 -1.08 -6.06 -16.34
N THR A 99 -2.11 -6.87 -16.17
CA THR A 99 -3.52 -6.43 -16.22
C THR A 99 -4.11 -6.02 -14.89
N LEU A 100 -3.31 -6.03 -13.79
CA LEU A 100 -3.84 -5.79 -12.44
C LEU A 100 -4.44 -4.39 -12.30
N LEU A 101 -3.73 -3.34 -12.72
CA LEU A 101 -4.22 -1.96 -12.63
C LEU A 101 -5.49 -1.76 -13.46
N ARG A 102 -5.50 -2.23 -14.71
CA ARG A 102 -6.68 -2.14 -15.58
C ARG A 102 -7.91 -2.82 -14.98
N ARG A 103 -7.74 -4.02 -14.40
CA ARG A 103 -8.83 -4.74 -13.72
C ARG A 103 -9.31 -4.01 -12.46
N ALA A 104 -8.39 -3.47 -11.68
CA ALA A 104 -8.72 -2.74 -10.46
C ALA A 104 -9.52 -1.48 -10.77
N LEU A 105 -9.06 -0.66 -11.71
CA LEU A 105 -9.74 0.57 -12.14
C LEU A 105 -11.11 0.27 -12.77
N TRP A 106 -11.19 -0.77 -13.62
CA TRP A 106 -12.48 -1.22 -14.17
C TRP A 106 -13.47 -1.60 -13.06
N ARG A 107 -13.00 -2.30 -12.02
CA ARG A 107 -13.83 -2.68 -10.88
C ARG A 107 -14.27 -1.47 -10.06
N MET A 108 -13.36 -0.51 -9.83
CA MET A 108 -13.65 0.76 -9.15
C MET A 108 -14.79 1.50 -9.87
N ARG A 109 -14.67 1.67 -11.18
CA ARG A 109 -15.67 2.37 -12.01
C ARG A 109 -17.01 1.64 -12.02
N ARG A 110 -16.99 0.34 -12.36
CA ARG A 110 -18.22 -0.44 -12.56
C ARG A 110 -19.07 -0.58 -11.29
N ARG A 111 -18.44 -0.65 -10.13
CA ARG A 111 -19.11 -0.86 -8.85
C ARG A 111 -19.18 0.40 -7.99
N ASN A 112 -18.67 1.52 -8.50
CA ASN A 112 -18.59 2.78 -7.77
C ASN A 112 -17.96 2.56 -6.37
N LEU A 113 -16.80 1.89 -6.33
CA LEU A 113 -16.13 1.53 -5.08
C LEU A 113 -15.43 2.75 -4.47
N HIS A 114 -15.28 2.73 -3.15
CA HIS A 114 -14.45 3.67 -2.42
C HIS A 114 -13.03 3.13 -2.26
N LEU A 115 -12.87 1.81 -2.07
CA LEU A 115 -11.59 1.14 -1.89
C LEU A 115 -11.60 -0.22 -2.61
N ALA A 116 -10.52 -0.49 -3.34
CA ALA A 116 -10.18 -1.82 -3.81
C ALA A 116 -8.78 -2.21 -3.33
N THR A 117 -8.61 -3.49 -3.03
CA THR A 117 -7.32 -4.11 -2.70
C THR A 117 -7.15 -5.41 -3.49
N THR A 118 -6.03 -6.08 -3.32
CA THR A 118 -5.75 -7.38 -3.94
C THR A 118 -5.12 -8.34 -2.94
N ASN A 119 -4.92 -9.61 -3.32
CA ASN A 119 -4.20 -10.56 -2.50
C ASN A 119 -2.71 -10.20 -2.43
N ILE A 120 -2.06 -10.70 -1.38
CA ILE A 120 -0.62 -10.56 -1.16
C ILE A 120 0.00 -11.95 -1.19
N ALA A 121 1.19 -12.08 -1.75
CA ALA A 121 1.98 -13.30 -1.68
C ALA A 121 3.45 -12.96 -1.44
N CYS A 122 4.19 -13.88 -0.85
CA CYS A 122 5.63 -13.75 -0.74
C CYS A 122 6.31 -14.09 -2.06
N ARG A 123 7.37 -13.36 -2.42
CA ARG A 123 8.14 -13.64 -3.65
C ARG A 123 9.00 -14.89 -3.50
N GLU A 124 9.72 -14.98 -2.39
CA GLU A 124 10.69 -16.04 -2.09
C GLU A 124 10.51 -16.44 -0.62
N GLY A 125 9.28 -16.86 -0.29
CA GLY A 125 8.92 -17.18 1.08
C GLY A 125 9.16 -18.64 1.44
N SER A 126 9.34 -18.89 2.73
CA SER A 126 9.18 -20.20 3.31
C SER A 126 7.70 -20.60 3.37
N PHE A 127 7.41 -21.87 3.65
CA PHE A 127 6.04 -22.32 3.90
C PHE A 127 5.32 -21.47 4.99
N PHE A 128 6.05 -21.03 6.01
CA PHE A 128 5.48 -20.19 7.07
C PHE A 128 5.16 -18.77 6.58
N ASP A 129 5.99 -18.18 5.71
CA ASP A 129 5.72 -16.88 5.11
C ASP A 129 4.46 -16.95 4.25
N ASP A 130 4.35 -17.97 3.42
CA ASP A 130 3.17 -18.20 2.57
C ASP A 130 1.90 -18.41 3.42
N ALA A 131 1.99 -19.17 4.51
CA ALA A 131 0.88 -19.37 5.44
C ALA A 131 0.43 -18.06 6.11
N LEU A 132 1.36 -17.18 6.49
CA LEU A 132 1.05 -15.89 7.09
C LEU A 132 0.36 -14.95 6.08
N TYR A 133 0.83 -14.88 4.84
CA TYR A 133 0.17 -14.10 3.80
C TYR A 133 -1.18 -14.69 3.40
N ALA A 134 -1.32 -16.02 3.37
CA ALA A 134 -2.61 -16.66 3.17
C ALA A 134 -3.60 -16.32 4.30
N GLY A 135 -3.13 -16.30 5.54
CA GLY A 135 -3.90 -15.84 6.70
C GLY A 135 -4.33 -14.39 6.57
N ASN A 136 -3.42 -13.50 6.16
CA ASN A 136 -3.75 -12.09 5.90
C ASN A 136 -4.83 -11.96 4.80
N ASN A 137 -4.69 -12.69 3.69
CA ASN A 137 -5.67 -12.68 2.60
C ASN A 137 -7.04 -13.19 3.07
N LEU A 138 -7.06 -14.23 3.90
CA LEU A 138 -8.29 -14.72 4.52
C LEU A 138 -8.94 -13.66 5.41
N MET A 139 -8.14 -12.93 6.21
CA MET A 139 -8.65 -11.83 7.05
C MET A 139 -9.20 -10.68 6.20
N GLN A 140 -8.55 -10.33 5.08
CA GLN A 140 -9.10 -9.36 4.12
C GLN A 140 -10.45 -9.86 3.57
N TYR A 141 -10.53 -11.15 3.21
CA TYR A 141 -11.77 -11.74 2.70
C TYR A 141 -12.88 -11.71 3.74
N ILE A 142 -12.64 -12.14 4.97
CA ILE A 142 -13.60 -12.07 6.08
C ILE A 142 -14.00 -10.61 6.34
N GLY A 143 -13.02 -9.70 6.36
CA GLY A 143 -13.25 -8.27 6.53
C GLY A 143 -14.17 -7.68 5.46
N SER A 144 -14.16 -8.21 4.24
CA SER A 144 -15.05 -7.74 3.18
C SER A 144 -16.54 -7.90 3.51
N PHE A 145 -16.89 -8.82 4.41
CA PHE A 145 -18.25 -9.06 4.91
C PHE A 145 -18.56 -8.36 6.24
N LEU A 146 -17.54 -8.07 7.04
CA LEU A 146 -17.69 -7.48 8.38
C LEU A 146 -17.25 -6.01 8.41
N LYS A 147 -15.96 -5.79 8.50
CA LYS A 147 -15.29 -4.49 8.42
C LYS A 147 -14.18 -4.58 7.39
N PRO A 148 -14.19 -3.78 6.32
CA PRO A 148 -13.12 -3.79 5.32
C PRO A 148 -11.74 -3.74 5.95
N PHE A 149 -10.87 -4.59 5.43
CA PHE A 149 -9.46 -4.64 5.80
C PHE A 149 -8.62 -4.67 4.53
N ALA A 150 -7.70 -3.75 4.41
CA ALA A 150 -6.71 -3.68 3.34
C ALA A 150 -5.37 -3.29 3.94
N THR A 151 -4.28 -3.76 3.33
CA THR A 151 -2.91 -3.40 3.73
C THR A 151 -2.33 -2.35 2.80
N GLY A 152 -1.36 -1.58 3.29
CA GLY A 152 -0.66 -0.55 2.54
C GLY A 152 -0.01 -1.03 1.24
N MET A 153 0.18 -2.35 1.10
CA MET A 153 0.79 -2.96 -0.07
C MET A 153 0.02 -2.74 -1.38
N PHE A 154 -1.32 -2.59 -1.31
CA PHE A 154 -2.16 -2.20 -2.44
C PHE A 154 -3.49 -1.64 -1.96
N MET A 155 -3.64 -0.32 -2.00
CA MET A 155 -4.90 0.36 -1.62
C MET A 155 -5.30 1.35 -2.72
N LEU A 156 -6.26 0.96 -3.57
CA LEU A 156 -6.79 1.83 -4.62
C LEU A 156 -8.06 2.51 -4.12
N PHE A 157 -7.98 3.81 -3.86
CA PHE A 157 -9.07 4.63 -3.37
C PHE A 157 -9.70 5.51 -4.45
N ASP A 158 -11.02 5.71 -4.36
CA ASP A 158 -11.62 6.94 -4.87
C ASP A 158 -11.12 8.11 -4.02
N ARG A 159 -10.50 9.12 -4.66
CA ARG A 159 -9.83 10.22 -3.96
C ARG A 159 -10.79 11.03 -3.07
N ARG A 160 -12.04 11.21 -3.50
CA ARG A 160 -13.04 11.93 -2.70
C ARG A 160 -13.42 11.13 -1.46
N ALA A 161 -13.60 9.82 -1.62
CA ALA A 161 -13.89 8.93 -0.50
C ALA A 161 -12.72 8.84 0.48
N PHE A 162 -11.46 8.80 -0.02
CA PHE A 162 -10.26 8.85 0.80
C PHE A 162 -10.24 10.06 1.74
N TRP A 163 -10.46 11.26 1.18
CA TRP A 163 -10.47 12.49 1.98
C TRP A 163 -11.73 12.64 2.84
N ALA A 164 -12.86 12.09 2.43
CA ALA A 164 -14.06 12.05 3.28
C ALA A 164 -13.89 11.19 4.54
N LEU A 165 -12.97 10.20 4.50
CA LEU A 165 -12.55 9.40 5.65
C LEU A 165 -11.44 10.07 6.49
N GLY A 166 -10.93 11.23 6.05
CA GLY A 166 -9.88 11.98 6.74
C GLY A 166 -8.45 11.64 6.31
N GLY A 167 -8.27 10.74 5.33
CA GLY A 167 -6.96 10.23 4.95
C GLY A 167 -6.37 9.27 5.97
N PHE A 168 -5.06 8.97 5.86
CA PHE A 168 -4.36 8.18 6.86
C PHE A 168 -4.18 8.97 8.15
N ASN A 169 -4.34 8.32 9.30
CA ASN A 169 -4.07 8.94 10.60
C ASN A 169 -2.54 9.04 10.80
N GLU A 170 -2.00 10.25 10.66
CA GLU A 170 -0.56 10.52 10.78
C GLU A 170 -0.01 10.32 12.21
N ARG A 171 -0.90 10.20 13.21
CA ARG A 171 -0.53 9.90 14.60
C ARG A 171 -0.45 8.39 14.85
N ALA A 172 -0.94 7.56 13.94
CA ALA A 172 -0.85 6.11 14.05
C ALA A 172 0.59 5.67 13.76
N LEU A 173 1.20 4.98 14.71
CA LEU A 173 2.56 4.47 14.57
C LEU A 173 2.62 3.12 13.85
N PHE A 174 1.48 2.44 13.70
CA PHE A 174 1.33 1.22 12.90
C PHE A 174 -0.14 0.97 12.55
N ALA A 175 -0.39 0.07 11.56
CA ALA A 175 -1.73 -0.33 11.09
C ALA A 175 -2.64 0.86 10.69
N GLU A 176 -2.05 1.95 10.20
CA GLU A 176 -2.75 3.12 9.65
C GLU A 176 -3.64 2.77 8.47
N ASP A 177 -3.26 1.74 7.72
CA ASP A 177 -4.00 1.14 6.61
C ASP A 177 -5.29 0.45 7.10
N TYR A 178 -5.21 -0.32 8.19
CA TYR A 178 -6.37 -0.92 8.83
C TYR A 178 -7.31 0.16 9.38
N LEU A 179 -6.78 1.16 10.10
CA LEU A 179 -7.58 2.25 10.67
C LEU A 179 -8.39 2.99 9.61
N LEU A 180 -7.80 3.23 8.44
CA LEU A 180 -8.47 3.87 7.32
C LEU A 180 -9.47 2.93 6.65
N SER A 181 -9.05 1.70 6.32
CA SER A 181 -9.87 0.76 5.55
C SER A 181 -11.14 0.33 6.28
N LYS A 182 -11.10 0.18 7.61
CA LYS A 182 -12.28 -0.19 8.42
C LYS A 182 -13.43 0.84 8.38
N GLY A 183 -13.11 2.09 8.01
CA GLY A 183 -14.08 3.17 7.81
C GLY A 183 -14.85 3.08 6.50
N VAL A 184 -14.42 2.25 5.56
CA VAL A 184 -15.07 2.10 4.26
C VAL A 184 -16.33 1.23 4.38
N ALA A 185 -17.42 1.66 3.75
CA ALA A 185 -18.64 0.85 3.71
C ALA A 185 -18.40 -0.47 2.95
N ARG A 186 -18.86 -1.60 3.49
CA ARG A 186 -18.69 -2.96 2.91
C ARG A 186 -19.14 -3.05 1.45
N THR A 187 -20.23 -2.38 1.11
CA THR A 187 -20.77 -2.35 -0.25
C THR A 187 -19.86 -1.62 -1.24
N ARG A 188 -18.96 -0.77 -0.74
CA ARG A 188 -18.01 0.06 -1.49
C ARG A 188 -16.57 -0.45 -1.43
N PHE A 189 -16.35 -1.65 -0.88
CA PHE A 189 -15.05 -2.32 -0.80
C PHE A 189 -15.04 -3.60 -1.62
N ARG A 190 -13.94 -3.89 -2.31
CA ARG A 190 -13.73 -5.19 -3.00
C ARG A 190 -12.27 -5.58 -3.03
N ILE A 191 -12.05 -6.90 -2.96
CA ILE A 191 -10.78 -7.53 -3.30
C ILE A 191 -10.81 -7.83 -4.79
N VAL A 192 -9.85 -7.30 -5.54
CA VAL A 192 -9.72 -7.53 -6.99
C VAL A 192 -8.93 -8.81 -7.21
N ARG A 193 -9.33 -9.60 -8.21
CA ARG A 193 -8.59 -10.80 -8.60
C ARG A 193 -7.19 -10.42 -9.06
N GLY A 194 -6.19 -11.04 -8.48
CA GLY A 194 -4.77 -10.83 -8.70
C GLY A 194 -4.01 -10.84 -7.39
N LYS A 195 -2.73 -10.51 -7.46
CA LYS A 195 -1.87 -10.42 -6.28
C LYS A 195 -0.76 -9.40 -6.50
N VAL A 196 -0.26 -8.85 -5.40
CA VAL A 196 1.06 -8.23 -5.34
C VAL A 196 2.03 -9.19 -4.67
N LEU A 197 3.28 -9.15 -5.08
CA LEU A 197 4.36 -9.87 -4.42
C LEU A 197 5.12 -8.91 -3.50
N THR A 198 5.45 -9.35 -2.31
CA THR A 198 6.31 -8.63 -1.37
C THR A 198 7.40 -9.55 -0.84
N THR A 199 8.23 -9.05 0.05
CA THR A 199 9.34 -9.79 0.64
C THR A 199 8.99 -10.30 2.04
N ASN A 200 9.79 -11.23 2.55
CA ASN A 200 9.72 -11.69 3.93
C ASN A 200 10.70 -10.96 4.86
N ARG A 201 11.36 -9.86 4.40
CA ARG A 201 12.37 -9.11 5.17
C ARG A 201 11.90 -8.79 6.60
N ARG A 202 10.65 -8.39 6.75
CA ARG A 202 10.07 -8.07 8.06
C ARG A 202 9.90 -9.30 8.94
N PHE A 203 9.53 -10.44 8.38
CA PHE A 203 9.47 -11.71 9.13
C PHE A 203 10.85 -12.18 9.54
N GLN A 204 11.87 -11.99 8.69
CA GLN A 204 13.26 -12.30 9.01
C GLN A 204 13.79 -11.38 10.12
N LYS A 205 13.47 -10.06 10.07
CA LYS A 205 13.95 -9.07 11.04
C LYS A 205 13.29 -9.22 12.42
N LEU A 206 11.99 -9.41 12.47
CA LEU A 206 11.21 -9.44 13.73
C LEU A 206 10.95 -10.87 14.25
N GLY A 207 11.08 -11.87 13.40
CA GLY A 207 10.71 -13.26 13.67
C GLY A 207 9.21 -13.53 13.51
N HIS A 208 8.87 -14.72 13.01
CA HIS A 208 7.49 -15.13 12.73
C HIS A 208 6.58 -15.08 13.98
N GLY A 209 7.08 -15.55 15.13
CA GLY A 209 6.31 -15.56 16.37
C GLY A 209 5.89 -14.17 16.83
N ARG A 210 6.81 -13.18 16.75
CA ARG A 210 6.50 -11.78 17.10
C ARG A 210 5.49 -11.18 16.14
N MET A 211 5.60 -11.46 14.84
CA MET A 211 4.65 -10.99 13.84
C MET A 211 3.25 -11.56 14.06
N VAL A 212 3.13 -12.88 14.29
CA VAL A 212 1.84 -13.52 14.62
C VAL A 212 1.23 -12.89 15.86
N TRP A 213 2.03 -12.68 16.91
CA TRP A 213 1.59 -12.04 18.13
C TRP A 213 1.10 -10.60 17.92
N MET A 214 1.80 -9.84 17.08
CA MET A 214 1.39 -8.48 16.72
C MET A 214 0.08 -8.47 15.94
N PHE A 215 -0.10 -9.37 14.95
CA PHE A 215 -1.38 -9.53 14.25
C PHE A 215 -2.52 -9.91 15.19
N PHE A 216 -2.27 -10.85 16.12
CA PHE A 216 -3.26 -11.23 17.13
C PHE A 216 -3.64 -10.05 18.03
N LYS A 217 -2.66 -9.29 18.53
CA LYS A 217 -2.92 -8.07 19.32
C LYS A 217 -3.71 -7.03 18.52
N THR A 218 -3.34 -6.79 17.26
CA THR A 218 -4.06 -5.86 16.38
C THR A 218 -5.53 -6.26 16.23
N MET A 219 -5.80 -7.55 16.07
CA MET A 219 -7.16 -8.08 15.98
C MET A 219 -7.92 -7.89 17.30
N MET A 220 -7.31 -8.22 18.43
CA MET A 220 -7.92 -8.06 19.77
C MET A 220 -8.23 -6.60 20.12
N HIS A 221 -7.40 -5.64 19.66
CA HIS A 221 -7.59 -4.21 19.89
C HIS A 221 -8.23 -3.48 18.71
N SER A 222 -8.85 -4.21 17.77
CA SER A 222 -9.48 -3.63 16.57
C SER A 222 -10.59 -2.61 16.86
N TRP A 223 -11.07 -2.57 18.10
CA TRP A 223 -12.10 -1.63 18.61
C TRP A 223 -11.50 -0.41 19.31
N ASP A 224 -10.23 -0.47 19.72
CA ASP A 224 -9.54 0.60 20.46
C ASP A 224 -8.55 1.33 19.51
N ASP A 225 -9.01 2.43 18.92
CA ASP A 225 -8.17 3.24 18.02
C ASP A 225 -6.96 3.85 18.77
N GLY A 226 -7.07 4.08 20.08
CA GLY A 226 -5.99 4.58 20.91
C GLY A 226 -4.81 3.61 21.05
N TYR A 227 -5.05 2.31 20.88
CA TYR A 227 -4.00 1.29 20.87
C TYR A 227 -2.97 1.53 19.75
N PHE A 228 -3.44 1.93 18.56
CA PHE A 228 -2.61 2.15 17.37
C PHE A 228 -1.81 3.47 17.42
N LEU A 229 -2.11 4.34 18.36
CA LEU A 229 -1.39 5.60 18.58
C LEU A 229 -0.21 5.44 19.54
N ARG A 230 -0.06 4.27 20.18
CA ARG A 230 1.03 3.99 21.11
C ARG A 230 2.13 3.23 20.40
N ASP A 231 3.37 3.53 20.76
CA ASP A 231 4.51 2.77 20.24
C ASP A 231 4.44 1.31 20.72
N GLN A 232 4.37 0.40 19.78
CA GLN A 232 4.37 -1.06 20.00
C GLN A 232 5.71 -1.68 19.62
N GLY A 233 6.74 -0.86 19.34
CA GLY A 233 8.05 -1.31 18.85
C GLY A 233 7.96 -1.93 17.44
N TYR A 234 7.03 -1.46 16.62
CA TYR A 234 6.86 -1.94 15.24
C TYR A 234 7.96 -1.42 14.32
N TRP A 235 8.34 -0.15 14.50
CA TRP A 235 9.47 0.47 13.82
C TRP A 235 10.71 0.33 14.71
N GLY A 236 11.83 -0.15 14.17
CA GLY A 236 13.11 -0.14 14.89
C GLY A 236 13.62 1.30 15.05
N GLU A 237 14.55 1.54 15.99
CA GLU A 237 15.13 2.87 16.26
C GLU A 237 15.73 3.56 15.01
N ALA A 238 16.07 2.79 13.97
CA ALA A 238 16.61 3.30 12.70
C ALA A 238 15.54 3.59 11.62
N GLU A 239 14.26 3.36 11.90
CA GLU A 239 13.17 3.47 10.91
C GLU A 239 12.17 4.60 11.21
N VAL A 240 12.36 5.32 12.34
CA VAL A 240 11.53 6.47 12.74
C VAL A 240 12.17 7.78 12.29
#